data_640ca6013517e81fef350d2a44776093
#
_entry.id   640ca6013517e81fef350d2a44776093
#
_cell.length_a   1.000
_cell.length_b   1.000
_cell.length_c   1.000
_cell.angle_alpha   90.00
_cell.angle_beta   90.00
_cell.angle_gamma   90.00
#
_symmetry.space_group_name_H-M   'P 1'
#
loop_
_entity.id
_entity.type
_entity.pdbx_description
1 polymer ?
#
loop_
_entity_poly.entity_id
_entity_poly.type
_entity_poly.pdbx_seq_one_letter_code
_entity_poly.pdbx_strand_id
1 'polypeptide(L)'
;LFLRLLIAVMTLLPIRKAYKKQVLCQLIHVTCKSLIHIATFVHKEKINRTGETFKKPAILIANHQSFIDILVLLALTPKLVMVTNHWVWHSPFFGAIIRYADFYYVGDGYELYVERMRQKVKEGYSIAIFPEGTRTYDGRMKRFHKGAFYLSEKLQLDIIPVILYGNCKIIAKAQPFNVRKGIMLTEILPRIPANDATYGTTYQERTKSISARMKKEYARICREQSTTDNPVFYENLVQNYIYKGPVEEWYIRIKVKMEDNYRLFNQLVPVKGQITDI
;
A
#
# COMPACT_ATOMS: atom_id res chain seq x y z
N LEU A 1 7.98 -21.15 1.84
CA LEU A 1 8.69 -22.31 2.42
C LEU A 1 10.02 -21.89 3.05
N PHE A 2 10.90 -21.21 2.33
CA PHE A 2 12.23 -20.75 2.79
C PHE A 2 12.19 -19.97 4.12
N LEU A 3 11.36 -18.93 4.24
CA LEU A 3 11.23 -18.14 5.46
C LEU A 3 10.71 -18.95 6.67
N ARG A 4 9.88 -19.96 6.44
CA ARG A 4 9.44 -20.87 7.52
C ARG A 4 10.56 -21.79 8.02
N LEU A 5 11.33 -22.35 7.09
CA LEU A 5 12.49 -23.15 7.43
C LEU A 5 13.52 -22.32 8.20
N LEU A 6 13.75 -21.09 7.75
CA LEU A 6 14.63 -20.15 8.43
C LEU A 6 14.18 -19.85 9.86
N ILE A 7 12.87 -19.61 10.08
CA ILE A 7 12.31 -19.41 11.43
C ILE A 7 12.56 -20.65 12.29
N ALA A 8 12.33 -21.85 11.76
CA ALA A 8 12.58 -23.10 12.50
C ALA A 8 14.06 -23.23 12.91
N VAL A 9 14.99 -22.95 12.00
CA VAL A 9 16.42 -22.92 12.30
C VAL A 9 16.77 -21.85 13.32
N MET A 10 16.24 -20.62 13.15
CA MET A 10 16.47 -19.52 14.09
C MET A 10 15.93 -19.80 15.50
N THR A 11 14.84 -20.57 15.65
CA THR A 11 14.34 -20.94 16.98
C THR A 11 15.31 -21.83 17.75
N LEU A 12 16.05 -22.67 17.05
CA LEU A 12 17.03 -23.62 17.64
C LEU A 12 18.35 -22.94 18.06
N LEU A 13 18.67 -21.78 17.52
CA LEU A 13 19.93 -21.09 17.85
C LEU A 13 19.85 -20.44 19.24
N PRO A 14 20.93 -20.50 20.07
CA PRO A 14 20.97 -19.87 21.39
C PRO A 14 21.24 -18.36 21.32
N ILE A 15 20.41 -17.64 20.55
CA ILE A 15 20.55 -16.20 20.32
C ILE A 15 19.37 -15.47 20.98
N ARG A 16 19.58 -14.24 21.45
CA ARG A 16 18.53 -13.41 22.06
C ARG A 16 17.33 -13.24 21.12
N LYS A 17 16.12 -13.45 21.63
CA LYS A 17 14.86 -13.40 20.88
C LYS A 17 14.68 -12.07 20.10
N ALA A 18 15.06 -10.94 20.72
CA ALA A 18 14.99 -9.62 20.08
C ALA A 18 15.87 -9.54 18.82
N TYR A 19 17.10 -10.07 18.88
CA TYR A 19 18.01 -10.10 17.74
C TYR A 19 17.46 -10.98 16.59
N LYS A 20 16.91 -12.16 16.91
CA LYS A 20 16.28 -13.05 15.93
C LYS A 20 15.16 -12.34 15.16
N LYS A 21 14.30 -11.59 15.88
CA LYS A 21 13.22 -10.81 15.30
C LYS A 21 13.73 -9.70 14.39
N GLN A 22 14.77 -8.98 14.81
CA GLN A 22 15.39 -7.94 14.00
C GLN A 22 15.96 -8.51 12.69
N VAL A 23 16.67 -9.64 12.77
CA VAL A 23 17.20 -10.34 11.58
C VAL A 23 16.05 -10.76 10.65
N LEU A 24 14.96 -11.31 11.21
CA LEU A 24 13.80 -11.68 10.40
C LEU A 24 13.16 -10.47 9.69
N CYS A 25 12.96 -9.37 10.40
CA CYS A 25 12.43 -8.14 9.79
C CYS A 25 13.35 -7.62 8.67
N GLN A 26 14.67 -7.67 8.89
CA GLN A 26 15.64 -7.33 7.85
C GLN A 26 15.55 -8.26 6.63
N LEU A 27 15.41 -9.55 6.85
CA LEU A 27 15.24 -10.54 5.77
C LEU A 27 13.93 -10.34 5.01
N ILE A 28 12.84 -10.08 5.71
CA ILE A 28 11.56 -9.73 5.09
C ILE A 28 11.71 -8.49 4.21
N HIS A 29 12.35 -7.44 4.72
CA HIS A 29 12.61 -6.21 3.98
C HIS A 29 13.41 -6.47 2.70
N VAL A 30 14.55 -7.16 2.81
CA VAL A 30 15.42 -7.50 1.67
C VAL A 30 14.68 -8.36 0.66
N THR A 31 13.95 -9.38 1.12
CA THR A 31 13.16 -10.27 0.24
C THR A 31 12.08 -9.48 -0.50
N CYS A 32 11.32 -8.61 0.18
CA CYS A 32 10.31 -7.78 -0.46
C CYS A 32 10.91 -6.83 -1.51
N LYS A 33 12.03 -6.20 -1.16
CA LYS A 33 12.78 -5.31 -2.08
C LYS A 33 13.28 -6.07 -3.30
N SER A 34 13.84 -7.27 -3.12
CA SER A 34 14.32 -8.13 -4.20
C SER A 34 13.18 -8.60 -5.10
N LEU A 35 12.05 -9.03 -4.54
CA LEU A 35 10.88 -9.45 -5.31
C LEU A 35 10.35 -8.32 -6.18
N ILE A 36 10.27 -7.10 -5.65
CA ILE A 36 9.88 -5.91 -6.42
C ILE A 36 10.92 -5.65 -7.52
N HIS A 37 12.21 -5.76 -7.22
CA HIS A 37 13.29 -5.50 -8.19
C HIS A 37 13.27 -6.49 -9.36
N ILE A 38 13.10 -7.78 -9.08
CA ILE A 38 13.08 -8.87 -10.08
C ILE A 38 11.88 -8.77 -11.03
N ALA A 39 10.77 -8.15 -10.61
CA ALA A 39 9.59 -7.96 -11.46
C ALA A 39 9.88 -6.93 -12.59
N THR A 40 10.69 -7.31 -13.58
CA THR A 40 11.16 -6.43 -14.68
C THR A 40 10.04 -5.98 -15.63
N PHE A 41 8.93 -6.72 -15.65
CA PHE A 41 7.74 -6.42 -16.46
C PHE A 41 6.85 -5.32 -15.83
N VAL A 42 7.21 -4.83 -14.64
CA VAL A 42 6.52 -3.73 -13.95
C VAL A 42 7.39 -2.49 -14.00
N HIS A 43 6.83 -1.39 -14.52
CA HIS A 43 7.47 -0.07 -14.42
C HIS A 43 7.33 0.44 -12.98
N LYS A 44 8.44 0.75 -12.32
CA LYS A 44 8.48 1.14 -10.90
C LYS A 44 8.88 2.59 -10.78
N GLU A 45 8.08 3.35 -10.05
CA GLU A 45 8.36 4.73 -9.74
C GLU A 45 8.23 4.96 -8.23
N LYS A 46 9.24 5.59 -7.63
CA LYS A 46 9.23 5.97 -6.22
C LYS A 46 9.49 7.47 -6.10
N ILE A 47 8.51 8.19 -5.60
CA ILE A 47 8.59 9.62 -5.36
C ILE A 47 8.73 9.86 -3.86
N ASN A 48 9.82 10.48 -3.44
CA ASN A 48 10.11 10.86 -2.07
C ASN A 48 10.69 12.28 -2.03
N ARG A 49 9.84 13.27 -2.26
CA ARG A 49 10.23 14.66 -2.43
C ARG A 49 10.85 15.29 -1.19
N THR A 50 10.47 14.81 0.00
CA THR A 50 10.93 15.33 1.29
C THR A 50 12.16 14.59 1.83
N GLY A 51 12.66 13.57 1.12
CA GLY A 51 13.79 12.77 1.57
C GLY A 51 13.50 11.96 2.85
N GLU A 52 12.23 11.54 3.07
CA GLU A 52 11.87 10.74 4.25
C GLU A 52 12.76 9.48 4.34
N THR A 53 13.41 9.30 5.49
CA THR A 53 14.39 8.22 5.71
C THR A 53 13.86 7.09 6.58
N PHE A 54 12.66 7.25 7.17
CA PHE A 54 12.02 6.30 8.09
C PHE A 54 12.86 5.96 9.35
N LYS A 55 13.89 6.78 9.69
CA LYS A 55 14.71 6.57 10.88
C LYS A 55 13.95 6.86 12.17
N LYS A 56 13.09 7.90 12.15
CA LYS A 56 12.20 8.23 13.27
C LYS A 56 10.92 7.43 13.13
N PRO A 57 10.48 6.67 14.14
CA PRO A 57 9.22 5.93 14.12
C PRO A 57 8.03 6.81 13.75
N ALA A 58 7.09 6.24 13.02
CA ALA A 58 5.85 6.91 12.60
C ALA A 58 4.76 5.87 12.32
N ILE A 59 3.54 6.34 12.13
CA ILE A 59 2.47 5.55 11.54
C ILE A 59 2.45 5.79 10.04
N LEU A 60 2.80 4.78 9.25
CA LEU A 60 2.66 4.80 7.81
C LEU A 60 1.22 4.42 7.47
N ILE A 61 0.49 5.31 6.84
CA ILE A 61 -0.85 5.02 6.32
C ILE A 61 -0.79 4.96 4.80
N ALA A 62 -1.37 3.92 4.21
CA ALA A 62 -1.43 3.76 2.76
C ALA A 62 -2.82 3.35 2.29
N ASN A 63 -3.19 3.73 1.08
CA ASN A 63 -4.35 3.16 0.42
C ASN A 63 -4.09 1.69 0.04
N HIS A 64 -5.15 0.88 -0.07
CA HIS A 64 -5.01 -0.57 -0.24
C HIS A 64 -5.66 -1.04 -1.54
N GLN A 65 -4.84 -1.36 -2.51
CA GLN A 65 -5.26 -1.75 -3.85
C GLN A 65 -5.03 -3.24 -4.14
N SER A 66 -3.90 -3.78 -3.65
CA SER A 66 -3.42 -5.09 -4.04
C SER A 66 -2.70 -5.80 -2.91
N PHE A 67 -2.45 -7.09 -3.09
CA PHE A 67 -1.54 -7.83 -2.22
C PHE A 67 -0.09 -7.29 -2.28
N ILE A 68 0.32 -6.75 -3.42
CA ILE A 68 1.65 -6.15 -3.62
C ILE A 68 1.89 -4.96 -2.68
N ASP A 69 0.85 -4.26 -2.25
CA ASP A 69 0.98 -3.09 -1.36
C ASP A 69 1.75 -3.42 -0.08
N ILE A 70 1.52 -4.63 0.45
CA ILE A 70 2.23 -5.14 1.63
C ILE A 70 3.74 -5.24 1.35
N LEU A 71 4.11 -5.79 0.20
CA LEU A 71 5.52 -5.93 -0.20
C LEU A 71 6.16 -4.56 -0.39
N VAL A 72 5.44 -3.61 -1.00
CA VAL A 72 5.93 -2.24 -1.21
C VAL A 72 6.20 -1.54 0.11
N LEU A 73 5.28 -1.61 1.07
CA LEU A 73 5.48 -0.98 2.38
C LEU A 73 6.65 -1.63 3.15
N LEU A 74 6.74 -2.97 3.17
CA LEU A 74 7.84 -3.69 3.81
C LEU A 74 9.20 -3.44 3.15
N ALA A 75 9.20 -3.07 1.87
CA ALA A 75 10.41 -2.68 1.14
C ALA A 75 10.87 -1.24 1.43
N LEU A 76 10.10 -0.42 2.16
CA LEU A 76 10.48 0.96 2.50
C LEU A 76 11.52 1.01 3.62
N THR A 77 11.36 0.18 4.65
CA THR A 77 12.25 0.14 5.81
C THR A 77 12.18 -1.22 6.52
N PRO A 78 13.31 -1.74 7.03
CA PRO A 78 13.33 -2.99 7.80
C PRO A 78 12.69 -2.86 9.20
N LYS A 79 12.58 -1.63 9.71
CA LYS A 79 11.94 -1.36 11.00
C LYS A 79 10.45 -1.00 10.81
N LEU A 80 9.69 -1.95 10.24
CA LEU A 80 8.26 -1.81 10.00
C LEU A 80 7.50 -3.02 10.51
N VAL A 81 6.50 -2.80 11.33
CA VAL A 81 5.48 -3.79 11.70
C VAL A 81 4.14 -3.40 11.11
N MET A 82 3.31 -4.37 10.76
CA MET A 82 2.02 -4.10 10.13
C MET A 82 0.88 -4.55 11.02
N VAL A 83 -0.23 -3.83 10.91
CA VAL A 83 -1.52 -4.25 11.44
C VAL A 83 -2.19 -5.15 10.41
N THR A 84 -2.58 -6.37 10.84
CA THR A 84 -3.14 -7.38 9.97
C THR A 84 -4.57 -7.76 10.38
N ASN A 85 -5.34 -8.24 9.42
CA ASN A 85 -6.68 -8.78 9.63
C ASN A 85 -6.64 -10.29 9.91
N HIS A 86 -7.81 -10.86 10.25
CA HIS A 86 -7.98 -12.29 10.54
C HIS A 86 -7.43 -13.21 9.45
N TRP A 87 -7.69 -12.91 8.19
CA TRP A 87 -7.30 -13.77 7.07
C TRP A 87 -5.76 -13.89 6.95
N VAL A 88 -5.03 -12.78 7.06
CA VAL A 88 -3.56 -12.78 6.98
C VAL A 88 -2.96 -13.47 8.21
N TRP A 89 -3.52 -13.20 9.41
CA TRP A 89 -3.05 -13.76 10.66
C TRP A 89 -3.15 -15.29 10.72
N HIS A 90 -4.25 -15.85 10.19
CA HIS A 90 -4.49 -17.29 10.16
C HIS A 90 -4.02 -17.95 8.85
N SER A 91 -3.39 -17.20 7.96
CA SER A 91 -2.87 -17.75 6.70
C SER A 91 -1.86 -18.87 6.95
N PRO A 92 -2.03 -20.05 6.30
CA PRO A 92 -1.08 -21.15 6.41
C PRO A 92 0.31 -20.79 5.85
N PHE A 93 0.38 -19.81 4.95
CA PHE A 93 1.64 -19.41 4.32
C PHE A 93 2.34 -18.28 5.08
N PHE A 94 1.61 -17.27 5.53
CA PHE A 94 2.17 -16.05 6.12
C PHE A 94 2.02 -15.98 7.63
N GLY A 95 0.99 -16.61 8.21
CA GLY A 95 0.62 -16.44 9.61
C GLY A 95 1.75 -16.71 10.60
N ALA A 96 2.55 -17.78 10.39
CA ALA A 96 3.68 -18.07 11.27
C ALA A 96 4.77 -16.99 11.20
N ILE A 97 5.03 -16.48 9.99
CA ILE A 97 6.07 -15.46 9.74
C ILE A 97 5.68 -14.14 10.43
N ILE A 98 4.45 -13.67 10.19
CA ILE A 98 3.98 -12.39 10.73
C ILE A 98 3.83 -12.41 12.26
N ARG A 99 3.41 -13.55 12.83
CA ARG A 99 3.35 -13.73 14.30
C ARG A 99 4.75 -13.70 14.92
N TYR A 100 5.73 -14.35 14.29
CA TYR A 100 7.10 -14.34 14.76
C TYR A 100 7.76 -12.96 14.59
N ALA A 101 7.41 -12.21 13.54
CA ALA A 101 7.87 -10.84 13.31
C ALA A 101 7.14 -9.78 14.17
N ASP A 102 6.27 -10.21 15.09
CA ASP A 102 5.46 -9.32 15.95
C ASP A 102 4.55 -8.37 15.16
N PHE A 103 4.00 -8.82 14.04
CA PHE A 103 2.89 -8.10 13.42
C PHE A 103 1.64 -8.21 14.30
N TYR A 104 0.70 -7.31 14.14
CA TYR A 104 -0.44 -7.18 15.04
C TYR A 104 -1.73 -7.63 14.41
N TYR A 105 -2.52 -8.37 15.20
CA TYR A 105 -3.87 -8.75 14.82
C TYR A 105 -4.89 -7.79 15.44
N VAL A 106 -5.79 -7.25 14.63
CA VAL A 106 -6.82 -6.29 15.08
C VAL A 106 -7.77 -6.88 16.15
N GLY A 107 -7.90 -8.20 16.20
CA GLY A 107 -8.81 -8.89 17.12
C GLY A 107 -8.28 -9.11 18.54
N ASP A 108 -7.03 -8.78 18.87
CA ASP A 108 -6.41 -9.08 20.19
C ASP A 108 -6.89 -8.18 21.35
N GLY A 109 -7.86 -7.31 21.11
CA GLY A 109 -8.31 -6.33 22.10
C GLY A 109 -7.47 -5.05 22.09
N TYR A 110 -8.16 -3.93 22.31
CA TYR A 110 -7.62 -2.62 21.99
C TYR A 110 -6.47 -2.16 22.90
N GLU A 111 -6.58 -2.36 24.21
CA GLU A 111 -5.58 -1.88 25.17
C GLU A 111 -4.26 -2.66 25.07
N LEU A 112 -4.34 -3.99 24.97
CA LEU A 112 -3.18 -4.85 24.76
C LEU A 112 -2.45 -4.53 23.45
N TYR A 113 -3.22 -4.21 22.41
CA TYR A 113 -2.72 -3.80 21.11
C TYR A 113 -1.91 -2.49 21.19
N VAL A 114 -2.44 -1.45 21.86
CA VAL A 114 -1.75 -0.16 22.00
C VAL A 114 -0.43 -0.31 22.76
N GLU A 115 -0.43 -1.08 23.85
CA GLU A 115 0.79 -1.24 24.65
C GLU A 115 1.88 -2.03 23.93
N ARG A 116 1.53 -3.09 23.22
CA ARG A 116 2.47 -3.82 22.36
C ARG A 116 3.07 -2.92 21.28
N MET A 117 2.26 -2.06 20.66
CA MET A 117 2.74 -1.09 19.66
C MET A 117 3.65 -0.06 20.29
N ARG A 118 3.32 0.45 21.48
CA ARG A 118 4.19 1.37 22.24
C ARG A 118 5.58 0.77 22.45
N GLN A 119 5.64 -0.51 22.80
CA GLN A 119 6.91 -1.22 22.98
C GLN A 119 7.70 -1.28 21.66
N LYS A 120 7.05 -1.60 20.52
CA LYS A 120 7.72 -1.63 19.23
C LYS A 120 8.23 -0.27 18.77
N VAL A 121 7.49 0.78 19.07
CA VAL A 121 7.90 2.16 18.79
C VAL A 121 9.16 2.51 19.60
N LYS A 122 9.24 2.12 20.88
CA LYS A 122 10.45 2.28 21.70
C LYS A 122 11.66 1.51 21.14
N GLU A 123 11.43 0.37 20.47
CA GLU A 123 12.45 -0.40 19.78
C GLU A 123 12.84 0.24 18.42
N GLY A 124 12.23 1.37 18.04
CA GLY A 124 12.49 2.12 16.82
C GLY A 124 11.71 1.64 15.59
N TYR A 125 10.65 0.85 15.76
CA TYR A 125 9.79 0.39 14.65
C TYR A 125 8.69 1.39 14.34
N SER A 126 8.43 1.58 13.07
CA SER A 126 7.22 2.23 12.55
C SER A 126 6.09 1.22 12.40
N ILE A 127 4.87 1.71 12.34
CA ILE A 127 3.65 0.90 12.23
C ILE A 127 2.98 1.21 10.89
N ALA A 128 2.75 0.21 10.04
CA ALA A 128 2.01 0.40 8.81
C ALA A 128 0.56 -0.06 8.94
N ILE A 129 -0.35 0.76 8.45
CA ILE A 129 -1.79 0.52 8.52
C ILE A 129 -2.43 0.89 7.19
N PHE A 130 -3.28 0.02 6.67
CA PHE A 130 -4.22 0.34 5.60
C PHE A 130 -5.55 0.79 6.22
N PRO A 131 -5.81 2.10 6.31
CA PRO A 131 -6.99 2.60 7.01
C PRO A 131 -8.30 2.27 6.33
N GLU A 132 -8.28 1.74 5.11
CA GLU A 132 -9.45 1.21 4.40
C GLU A 132 -9.93 -0.15 4.91
N GLY A 133 -9.09 -0.87 5.68
CA GLY A 133 -9.38 -2.19 6.24
C GLY A 133 -9.44 -3.33 5.22
N THR A 134 -9.62 -3.05 3.95
CA THR A 134 -9.69 -4.05 2.86
C THR A 134 -9.29 -3.45 1.52
N ARG A 135 -8.78 -4.30 0.62
CA ARG A 135 -8.42 -3.90 -0.75
C ARG A 135 -9.63 -3.40 -1.54
N THR A 136 -9.40 -2.44 -2.43
CA THR A 136 -10.38 -2.01 -3.42
C THR A 136 -10.51 -3.02 -4.57
N TYR A 137 -11.62 -2.98 -5.33
CA TYR A 137 -11.79 -3.73 -6.57
C TYR A 137 -11.45 -2.90 -7.80
N ASP A 138 -11.76 -1.60 -7.75
CA ASP A 138 -11.70 -0.66 -8.87
C ASP A 138 -10.54 0.35 -8.79
N GLY A 139 -9.65 0.18 -7.82
CA GLY A 139 -8.53 1.08 -7.60
C GLY A 139 -8.89 2.38 -6.86
N ARG A 140 -10.17 2.67 -6.63
CA ARG A 140 -10.60 3.88 -5.94
C ARG A 140 -10.31 3.78 -4.44
N MET A 141 -9.87 4.88 -3.85
CA MET A 141 -9.60 4.97 -2.43
C MET A 141 -10.91 5.00 -1.64
N LYS A 142 -11.07 4.06 -0.71
CA LYS A 142 -12.27 3.92 0.12
C LYS A 142 -12.30 4.92 1.28
N ARG A 143 -13.31 4.80 2.13
CA ARG A 143 -13.40 5.52 3.39
C ARG A 143 -12.33 4.99 4.36
N PHE A 144 -11.69 5.90 5.10
CA PHE A 144 -10.73 5.55 6.13
C PHE A 144 -11.42 5.30 7.47
N HIS A 145 -11.02 4.24 8.14
CA HIS A 145 -11.35 3.97 9.52
C HIS A 145 -10.46 4.78 10.45
N LYS A 146 -10.99 5.13 11.61
CA LYS A 146 -10.34 6.03 12.56
C LYS A 146 -9.15 5.42 13.32
N GLY A 147 -8.98 4.09 13.30
CA GLY A 147 -8.04 3.35 14.14
C GLY A 147 -6.58 3.80 14.02
N ALA A 148 -6.09 4.07 12.78
CA ALA A 148 -4.73 4.55 12.57
C ALA A 148 -4.49 5.93 13.20
N PHE A 149 -5.46 6.82 13.11
CA PHE A 149 -5.39 8.19 13.62
C PHE A 149 -5.51 8.25 15.13
N TYR A 150 -6.40 7.42 15.69
CA TYR A 150 -6.49 7.22 17.13
C TYR A 150 -5.18 6.68 17.70
N LEU A 151 -4.54 5.73 17.03
CA LEU A 151 -3.25 5.20 17.44
C LEU A 151 -2.15 6.27 17.38
N SER A 152 -2.14 7.13 16.35
CA SER A 152 -1.24 8.28 16.24
C SER A 152 -1.39 9.21 17.45
N GLU A 153 -2.62 9.54 17.82
CA GLU A 153 -2.92 10.37 18.99
C GLU A 153 -2.46 9.70 20.30
N LYS A 154 -2.79 8.43 20.53
CA LYS A 154 -2.43 7.70 21.76
C LYS A 154 -0.94 7.44 21.93
N LEU A 155 -0.21 7.25 20.84
CA LEU A 155 1.23 7.01 20.86
C LEU A 155 2.05 8.28 20.60
N GLN A 156 1.40 9.42 20.33
CA GLN A 156 2.06 10.68 19.95
C GLN A 156 3.05 10.48 18.79
N LEU A 157 2.60 9.71 17.76
CA LEU A 157 3.38 9.41 16.59
C LEU A 157 2.96 10.25 15.39
N ASP A 158 3.95 10.73 14.67
CA ASP A 158 3.75 11.35 13.37
C ASP A 158 3.09 10.38 12.38
N ILE A 159 2.38 10.90 11.39
CA ILE A 159 1.79 10.11 10.30
C ILE A 159 2.62 10.37 9.04
N ILE A 160 2.97 9.30 8.32
CA ILE A 160 3.54 9.35 6.97
C ILE A 160 2.51 8.78 6.01
N PRO A 161 1.83 9.62 5.22
CA PRO A 161 0.92 9.13 4.19
C PRO A 161 1.72 8.61 3.00
N VAL A 162 1.36 7.42 2.51
CA VAL A 162 1.95 6.79 1.33
C VAL A 162 0.85 6.53 0.31
N ILE A 163 1.03 7.04 -0.89
CA ILE A 163 0.11 6.77 -2.01
C ILE A 163 0.66 5.63 -2.85
N LEU A 164 -0.17 4.62 -3.06
CA LEU A 164 0.12 3.49 -3.92
C LEU A 164 -0.80 3.56 -5.14
N TYR A 165 -0.21 3.56 -6.35
CA TYR A 165 -0.96 3.61 -7.59
C TYR A 165 -0.55 2.48 -8.53
N GLY A 166 -1.53 1.91 -9.22
CA GLY A 166 -1.35 0.91 -10.26
C GLY A 166 -1.25 -0.53 -9.76
N ASN A 167 -1.05 -0.78 -8.48
CA ASN A 167 -0.89 -2.12 -7.91
C ASN A 167 -2.11 -3.03 -8.14
N CYS A 168 -3.34 -2.48 -8.12
CA CYS A 168 -4.56 -3.23 -8.45
C CYS A 168 -4.61 -3.68 -9.92
N LYS A 169 -3.88 -3.00 -10.80
CA LYS A 169 -3.78 -3.32 -12.21
C LYS A 169 -2.77 -4.44 -12.47
N ILE A 170 -1.74 -4.56 -11.62
CA ILE A 170 -0.71 -5.62 -11.69
C ILE A 170 -1.25 -6.93 -11.11
N ILE A 171 -1.82 -6.90 -9.91
CA ILE A 171 -2.51 -8.03 -9.28
C ILE A 171 -3.85 -7.56 -8.75
N ALA A 172 -4.90 -7.82 -9.52
CA ALA A 172 -6.26 -7.44 -9.15
C ALA A 172 -6.78 -8.28 -7.98
N LYS A 173 -7.64 -7.68 -7.14
CA LYS A 173 -8.26 -8.37 -6.01
C LYS A 173 -9.09 -9.57 -6.45
N ALA A 174 -9.79 -9.47 -7.58
CA ALA A 174 -10.62 -10.54 -8.15
C ALA A 174 -9.81 -11.66 -8.82
N GLN A 175 -8.54 -11.41 -9.16
CA GLN A 175 -7.67 -12.36 -9.89
C GLN A 175 -6.28 -12.41 -9.25
N PRO A 176 -6.16 -12.96 -8.03
CA PRO A 176 -4.93 -12.84 -7.21
C PRO A 176 -3.72 -13.59 -7.77
N PHE A 177 -3.91 -14.52 -8.71
CA PHE A 177 -2.83 -15.29 -9.34
C PHE A 177 -2.47 -14.80 -10.75
N ASN A 178 -3.20 -13.79 -11.27
CA ASN A 178 -2.92 -13.21 -12.58
C ASN A 178 -2.08 -11.96 -12.43
N VAL A 179 -0.79 -12.08 -12.73
CA VAL A 179 0.19 -10.99 -12.67
C VAL A 179 0.32 -10.35 -14.04
N ARG A 180 0.13 -9.04 -14.12
CA ARG A 180 0.13 -8.27 -15.36
C ARG A 180 1.27 -7.25 -15.40
N LYS A 181 1.59 -6.82 -16.61
CA LYS A 181 2.42 -5.61 -16.82
C LYS A 181 1.66 -4.38 -16.30
N GLY A 182 2.39 -3.38 -15.85
CA GLY A 182 1.77 -2.14 -15.38
C GLY A 182 2.74 -1.21 -14.68
N ILE A 183 2.20 -0.14 -14.11
CA ILE A 183 2.95 0.83 -13.30
C ILE A 183 2.73 0.52 -11.83
N MET A 184 3.81 0.52 -11.06
CA MET A 184 3.83 0.52 -9.61
C MET A 184 4.42 1.85 -9.15
N LEU A 185 3.56 2.82 -8.85
CA LEU A 185 4.02 4.11 -8.34
C LEU A 185 3.78 4.19 -6.83
N THR A 186 4.81 4.59 -6.12
CA THR A 186 4.79 4.81 -4.66
C THR A 186 5.21 6.25 -4.39
N GLU A 187 4.29 7.08 -3.92
CA GLU A 187 4.60 8.45 -3.49
C GLU A 187 4.51 8.58 -1.97
N ILE A 188 5.62 9.01 -1.37
CA ILE A 188 5.72 9.28 0.05
C ILE A 188 5.43 10.76 0.25
N LEU A 189 4.32 11.08 0.90
CA LEU A 189 3.94 12.44 1.18
C LEU A 189 4.69 12.99 2.41
N PRO A 190 4.75 14.31 2.57
CA PRO A 190 5.38 14.92 3.74
C PRO A 190 4.80 14.38 5.05
N ARG A 191 5.70 14.08 5.98
CA ARG A 191 5.40 13.66 7.35
C ARG A 191 4.52 14.70 8.03
N ILE A 192 3.49 14.25 8.71
CA ILE A 192 2.53 15.05 9.46
C ILE A 192 2.82 14.85 10.95
N PRO A 193 3.30 15.85 11.67
CA PRO A 193 3.53 15.77 13.11
C PRO A 193 2.27 15.36 13.89
N ALA A 194 2.45 14.64 15.00
CA ALA A 194 1.34 14.19 15.84
C ALA A 194 0.50 15.35 16.39
N ASN A 195 1.13 16.49 16.64
CA ASN A 195 0.53 17.70 17.18
C ASN A 195 0.22 18.80 16.15
N ASP A 196 0.28 18.48 14.85
CA ASP A 196 -0.02 19.43 13.79
C ASP A 196 -1.54 19.71 13.73
N ALA A 197 -1.95 20.86 14.26
CA ALA A 197 -3.34 21.28 14.33
C ALA A 197 -3.95 21.66 12.96
N THR A 198 -3.15 21.84 11.90
CA THR A 198 -3.66 22.13 10.54
C THR A 198 -4.50 20.98 9.99
N TYR A 199 -4.30 19.76 10.49
CA TYR A 199 -5.09 18.57 10.14
C TYR A 199 -6.21 18.26 11.13
N GLY A 200 -6.42 19.12 12.14
CA GLY A 200 -7.37 18.92 13.22
C GLY A 200 -6.73 18.56 14.55
N THR A 201 -7.46 18.80 15.63
CA THR A 201 -7.02 18.59 17.01
C THR A 201 -7.40 17.24 17.57
N THR A 202 -8.38 16.57 16.94
CA THR A 202 -8.87 15.24 17.33
C THR A 202 -8.54 14.21 16.24
N TYR A 203 -8.43 12.94 16.63
CA TYR A 203 -8.22 11.85 15.66
C TYR A 203 -9.34 11.75 14.62
N GLN A 204 -10.58 12.17 14.94
CA GLN A 204 -11.71 12.21 14.02
C GLN A 204 -11.49 13.27 12.91
N GLU A 205 -11.11 14.48 13.29
CA GLU A 205 -10.80 15.57 12.36
C GLU A 205 -9.60 15.22 11.50
N ARG A 206 -8.53 14.71 12.12
CA ARG A 206 -7.33 14.23 11.41
C ARG A 206 -7.66 13.12 10.40
N THR A 207 -8.57 12.19 10.74
CA THR A 207 -9.03 11.16 9.80
C THR A 207 -9.65 11.80 8.57
N LYS A 208 -10.53 12.79 8.75
CA LYS A 208 -11.25 13.47 7.66
C LYS A 208 -10.29 14.27 6.77
N SER A 209 -9.46 15.13 7.37
CA SER A 209 -8.57 16.03 6.64
C SER A 209 -7.44 15.29 5.92
N ILE A 210 -6.78 14.33 6.57
CA ILE A 210 -5.70 13.55 5.96
C ILE A 210 -6.25 12.61 4.87
N SER A 211 -7.42 12.00 5.08
CA SER A 211 -8.10 11.21 4.04
C SER A 211 -8.42 12.07 2.81
N ALA A 212 -8.92 13.28 2.99
CA ALA A 212 -9.21 14.21 1.91
C ALA A 212 -7.93 14.60 1.14
N ARG A 213 -6.84 14.90 1.86
CA ARG A 213 -5.53 15.17 1.24
C ARG A 213 -5.04 13.98 0.42
N MET A 214 -5.05 12.77 0.98
CA MET A 214 -4.60 11.58 0.26
C MET A 214 -5.44 11.31 -1.00
N LYS A 215 -6.76 11.49 -0.93
CA LYS A 215 -7.64 11.37 -2.10
C LYS A 215 -7.34 12.40 -3.18
N LYS A 216 -7.04 13.65 -2.79
CA LYS A 216 -6.65 14.72 -3.71
C LYS A 216 -5.34 14.38 -4.43
N GLU A 217 -4.32 13.94 -3.69
CA GLU A 217 -3.04 13.53 -4.27
C GLU A 217 -3.17 12.28 -5.15
N TYR A 218 -3.96 11.31 -4.73
CA TYR A 218 -4.25 10.12 -5.55
C TYR A 218 -4.94 10.52 -6.87
N ALA A 219 -5.91 11.43 -6.83
CA ALA A 219 -6.57 11.93 -8.03
C ALA A 219 -5.61 12.72 -8.95
N ARG A 220 -4.60 13.42 -8.39
CA ARG A 220 -3.53 14.06 -9.17
C ARG A 220 -2.73 13.00 -9.92
N ILE A 221 -2.24 11.97 -9.21
CA ILE A 221 -1.49 10.87 -9.83
C ILE A 221 -2.32 10.19 -10.93
N CYS A 222 -3.60 9.91 -10.68
CA CYS A 222 -4.48 9.31 -11.69
C CYS A 222 -4.53 10.15 -12.97
N ARG A 223 -4.62 11.49 -12.86
CA ARG A 223 -4.62 12.38 -14.02
C ARG A 223 -3.27 12.38 -14.75
N GLU A 224 -2.16 12.50 -14.02
CA GLU A 224 -0.81 12.48 -14.58
C GLU A 224 -0.50 11.16 -15.32
N GLN A 225 -0.99 10.05 -14.78
CA GLN A 225 -0.79 8.72 -15.39
C GLN A 225 -1.78 8.39 -16.51
N SER A 226 -2.77 9.23 -16.76
CA SER A 226 -3.78 9.04 -17.80
C SER A 226 -3.51 9.88 -19.07
N THR A 227 -2.35 10.50 -19.18
CA THR A 227 -1.97 11.29 -20.37
C THR A 227 -1.57 10.38 -21.52
N THR A 228 -1.80 10.86 -22.76
CA THR A 228 -1.46 10.14 -23.99
C THR A 228 0.04 9.89 -24.18
N ASP A 229 0.87 10.72 -23.54
CA ASP A 229 2.33 10.61 -23.59
C ASP A 229 2.87 9.51 -22.69
N ASN A 230 2.03 8.96 -21.81
CA ASN A 230 2.43 7.86 -20.96
C ASN A 230 2.68 6.60 -21.80
N PRO A 231 3.86 5.97 -21.71
CA PRO A 231 4.21 4.79 -22.52
C PRO A 231 3.28 3.60 -22.29
N VAL A 232 2.55 3.58 -21.16
CA VAL A 232 1.57 2.54 -20.82
C VAL A 232 0.12 3.03 -20.96
N PHE A 233 -0.14 4.08 -21.74
CA PHE A 233 -1.48 4.66 -21.91
C PHE A 233 -2.53 3.61 -22.31
N TYR A 234 -2.25 2.83 -23.36
CA TYR A 234 -3.18 1.78 -23.81
C TYR A 234 -3.37 0.67 -22.79
N GLU A 235 -2.31 0.27 -22.10
CA GLU A 235 -2.41 -0.71 -21.03
C GLU A 235 -3.27 -0.19 -19.86
N ASN A 236 -3.11 1.07 -19.49
CA ASN A 236 -3.95 1.72 -18.47
C ASN A 236 -5.42 1.79 -18.91
N LEU A 237 -5.68 2.05 -20.19
CA LEU A 237 -7.02 2.09 -20.75
C LEU A 237 -7.71 0.72 -20.63
N VAL A 238 -7.04 -0.35 -21.11
CA VAL A 238 -7.53 -1.72 -20.98
C VAL A 238 -7.75 -2.11 -19.53
N GLN A 239 -6.81 -1.78 -18.66
CA GLN A 239 -6.84 -2.14 -17.25
C GLN A 239 -8.01 -1.49 -16.47
N ASN A 240 -8.59 -0.41 -16.96
CA ASN A 240 -9.80 0.17 -16.38
C ASN A 240 -11.04 -0.76 -16.47
N TYR A 241 -10.97 -1.81 -17.28
CA TYR A 241 -12.05 -2.79 -17.47
C TYR A 241 -11.81 -4.14 -16.77
N ILE A 242 -10.63 -4.37 -16.17
CA ILE A 242 -10.27 -5.65 -15.54
C ILE A 242 -11.26 -6.09 -14.46
N TYR A 243 -11.83 -5.12 -13.71
CA TYR A 243 -12.78 -5.42 -12.65
C TYR A 243 -14.12 -5.94 -13.17
N LYS A 244 -14.42 -5.76 -14.45
CA LYS A 244 -15.67 -6.22 -15.11
C LYS A 244 -15.61 -7.71 -15.45
N GLY A 245 -14.40 -8.27 -15.65
CA GLY A 245 -14.22 -9.67 -15.94
C GLY A 245 -13.31 -9.95 -17.14
N PRO A 246 -12.99 -11.23 -17.41
CA PRO A 246 -12.07 -11.61 -18.47
C PRO A 246 -12.63 -11.32 -19.89
N VAL A 247 -13.94 -11.44 -20.08
CA VAL A 247 -14.58 -11.21 -21.37
C VAL A 247 -14.48 -9.76 -21.79
N GLU A 248 -14.81 -8.85 -20.88
CA GLU A 248 -14.74 -7.41 -21.09
C GLU A 248 -13.29 -6.94 -21.27
N GLU A 249 -12.34 -7.52 -20.52
CA GLU A 249 -10.91 -7.26 -20.71
C GLU A 249 -10.47 -7.67 -22.11
N TRP A 250 -10.85 -8.88 -22.57
CA TRP A 250 -10.50 -9.36 -23.90
C TRP A 250 -11.14 -8.50 -25.00
N TYR A 251 -12.42 -8.16 -24.88
CA TYR A 251 -13.13 -7.28 -25.81
C TYR A 251 -12.43 -5.94 -25.97
N ILE A 252 -12.11 -5.26 -24.86
CA ILE A 252 -11.44 -3.95 -24.92
C ILE A 252 -10.04 -4.03 -25.52
N ARG A 253 -9.29 -5.12 -25.28
CA ARG A 253 -7.97 -5.36 -25.88
C ARG A 253 -8.04 -5.44 -27.40
N ILE A 254 -9.06 -6.10 -27.93
CA ILE A 254 -9.29 -6.17 -29.39
C ILE A 254 -9.70 -4.79 -29.89
N LYS A 255 -10.69 -4.18 -29.28
CA LYS A 255 -11.21 -2.87 -29.68
C LYS A 255 -10.12 -1.79 -29.75
N VAL A 256 -9.28 -1.71 -28.71
CA VAL A 256 -8.15 -0.75 -28.66
C VAL A 256 -7.10 -1.01 -29.77
N LYS A 257 -6.93 -2.24 -30.23
CA LYS A 257 -6.05 -2.57 -31.37
C LYS A 257 -6.68 -2.24 -32.73
N MET A 258 -7.97 -2.35 -32.85
CA MET A 258 -8.68 -2.11 -34.11
C MET A 258 -9.00 -0.64 -34.34
N GLU A 259 -9.20 0.13 -33.26
CA GLU A 259 -9.57 1.54 -33.30
C GLU A 259 -8.43 2.38 -32.72
N ASP A 260 -7.63 3.07 -33.54
CA ASP A 260 -6.50 3.89 -33.07
C ASP A 260 -6.89 5.34 -32.71
N ASN A 261 -8.18 5.57 -32.41
CA ASN A 261 -8.70 6.91 -32.15
C ASN A 261 -8.60 7.34 -30.68
N TYR A 262 -8.22 6.47 -29.75
CA TYR A 262 -8.25 6.76 -28.31
C TYR A 262 -7.32 7.90 -27.90
N ARG A 263 -6.15 8.05 -28.55
CA ARG A 263 -5.25 9.18 -28.29
C ARG A 263 -5.88 10.49 -28.69
N LEU A 264 -6.48 10.53 -29.87
CA LEU A 264 -7.18 11.71 -30.39
C LEU A 264 -8.35 12.10 -29.47
N PHE A 265 -9.20 11.16 -29.09
CA PHE A 265 -10.30 11.41 -28.16
C PHE A 265 -9.82 11.95 -26.82
N ASN A 266 -8.75 11.38 -26.24
CA ASN A 266 -8.20 11.85 -24.98
C ASN A 266 -7.63 13.28 -25.06
N GLN A 267 -7.14 13.70 -26.22
CA GLN A 267 -6.69 15.07 -26.48
C GLN A 267 -7.84 16.06 -26.67
N LEU A 268 -8.92 15.63 -27.31
CA LEU A 268 -10.06 16.47 -27.65
C LEU A 268 -11.06 16.62 -26.51
N VAL A 269 -11.16 15.61 -25.63
CA VAL A 269 -12.13 15.63 -24.53
C VAL A 269 -11.56 16.41 -23.34
N PRO A 270 -12.21 17.50 -22.92
CA PRO A 270 -11.71 18.27 -21.78
C PRO A 270 -11.83 17.47 -20.48
N VAL A 271 -10.77 17.54 -19.65
CA VAL A 271 -10.64 16.78 -18.38
C VAL A 271 -11.77 17.05 -17.37
N LYS A 272 -12.51 18.13 -17.53
CA LYS A 272 -13.63 18.55 -16.66
C LYS A 272 -14.94 18.84 -17.46
N GLY A 273 -15.03 18.42 -18.70
CA GLY A 273 -16.23 18.61 -19.51
C GLY A 273 -17.35 17.64 -19.15
N GLN A 274 -18.59 18.07 -19.29
CA GLN A 274 -19.73 17.15 -19.39
C GLN A 274 -19.74 16.56 -20.79
N ILE A 275 -19.69 15.24 -20.87
CA ILE A 275 -19.79 14.51 -22.14
C ILE A 275 -21.18 13.91 -22.21
N THR A 276 -21.94 14.29 -23.24
CA THR A 276 -23.23 13.65 -23.55
C THR A 276 -22.96 12.66 -24.67
N ASP A 277 -23.17 11.38 -24.38
CA ASP A 277 -23.22 10.34 -25.42
C ASP A 277 -24.59 10.39 -26.10
N ILE A 278 -24.60 10.57 -27.40
CA ILE A 278 -25.83 10.73 -28.22
C ILE A 278 -26.10 9.40 -28.93
#